data_222eed7111a59cdc1797b57fab1209cc
#
_entry.id   222eed7111a59cdc1797b57fab1209cc
#
_cell.length_a   1.000
_cell.length_b   1.000
_cell.length_c   1.000
_cell.angle_alpha   90.00
_cell.angle_beta   90.00
_cell.angle_gamma   90.00
#
_symmetry.space_group_name_H-M   'P 1'
#
loop_
_entity.id
_entity.type
_entity.pdbx_description
1 polymer ?
#
loop_
_entity_poly.entity_id
_entity_poly.type
_entity_poly.pdbx_seq_one_letter_code
_entity_poly.pdbx_strand_id
1 'polypeptide(L)'
;MDSEELLYHVKITTHIASDIVAAEVDEDAMMLLEQAIIDSVGEANLRPPVHTPGGEDFHHYAVQRPALKTTMLGLGCGLEPGLHHPHMKFNHTRLITGVEILTRVLLAAIQKAQ
;
A
#
# COMPACT_ATOMS: atom_id res chain seq x y z
N MET A 1 -22.96 27.39 -12.23
CA MET A 1 -23.36 26.87 -13.56
C MET A 1 -22.12 26.81 -14.41
N ASP A 2 -21.78 25.64 -14.88
CA ASP A 2 -20.58 25.42 -15.67
C ASP A 2 -20.75 26.00 -17.08
N SER A 3 -19.67 26.44 -17.73
CA SER A 3 -19.74 27.07 -19.05
C SER A 3 -20.31 26.14 -20.15
N GLU A 4 -20.15 24.84 -19.99
CA GLU A 4 -20.71 23.83 -20.89
C GLU A 4 -22.21 23.65 -20.70
N GLU A 5 -22.77 23.81 -19.51
CA GLU A 5 -24.20 23.79 -19.26
C GLU A 5 -24.93 24.92 -20.02
N LEU A 6 -24.28 26.08 -20.11
CA LEU A 6 -24.82 27.24 -20.82
C LEU A 6 -24.84 27.07 -22.34
N LEU A 7 -23.84 26.41 -22.89
CA LEU A 7 -23.68 26.24 -24.34
C LEU A 7 -24.64 25.19 -24.94
N TYR A 8 -24.94 24.12 -24.21
CA TYR A 8 -25.67 22.97 -24.71
C TYR A 8 -27.05 22.80 -24.09
N HIS A 9 -27.49 23.68 -23.21
CA HIS A 9 -28.76 23.59 -22.47
C HIS A 9 -28.96 22.24 -21.74
N VAL A 10 -27.89 21.66 -21.27
CA VAL A 10 -27.90 20.42 -20.50
C VAL A 10 -27.70 20.69 -19.02
N LYS A 11 -28.29 19.88 -18.17
CA LYS A 11 -28.01 19.92 -16.72
C LYS A 11 -27.01 18.81 -16.41
N ILE A 12 -25.85 19.23 -15.89
CA ILE A 12 -24.81 18.29 -15.42
C ILE A 12 -24.88 18.20 -13.92
N THR A 13 -25.00 16.99 -13.40
CA THR A 13 -24.91 16.74 -11.94
C THR A 13 -23.73 15.83 -11.69
N THR A 14 -22.74 16.34 -10.95
CA THR A 14 -21.56 15.57 -10.56
C THR A 14 -21.81 14.89 -9.23
N HIS A 15 -21.54 13.59 -9.17
CA HIS A 15 -21.58 12.81 -7.95
C HIS A 15 -20.21 12.15 -7.74
N ILE A 16 -19.53 12.51 -6.64
CA ILE A 16 -18.25 11.87 -6.27
C ILE A 16 -18.61 10.61 -5.48
N ALA A 17 -18.40 9.44 -6.10
CA ALA A 17 -18.70 8.15 -5.50
C ALA A 17 -17.52 7.58 -4.69
N SER A 18 -16.30 8.00 -5.00
CA SER A 18 -15.08 7.52 -4.33
C SER A 18 -14.00 8.59 -4.40
N ASP A 19 -13.20 8.66 -3.36
CA ASP A 19 -12.01 9.50 -3.28
C ASP A 19 -10.86 8.63 -2.72
N ILE A 20 -9.78 8.53 -3.48
CA ILE A 20 -8.60 7.72 -3.11
C ILE A 20 -7.37 8.60 -3.19
N VAL A 21 -6.64 8.67 -2.09
CA VAL A 21 -5.42 9.46 -1.98
C VAL A 21 -4.20 8.71 -2.51
N ALA A 22 -3.20 9.46 -2.99
CA ALA A 22 -1.91 8.87 -3.36
C ALA A 22 -1.18 8.32 -2.13
N ALA A 23 -0.36 7.29 -2.35
CA ALA A 23 0.50 6.74 -1.31
C ALA A 23 1.61 7.73 -0.96
N GLU A 24 1.68 8.13 0.31
CA GLU A 24 2.82 8.83 0.89
C GLU A 24 3.46 7.89 1.91
N VAL A 25 4.67 7.41 1.60
CA VAL A 25 5.40 6.46 2.43
C VAL A 25 6.37 7.20 3.34
N ASP A 26 6.32 6.90 4.64
CA ASP A 26 7.27 7.45 5.61
C ASP A 26 8.62 6.73 5.51
N GLU A 27 9.72 7.50 5.42
CA GLU A 27 11.08 6.95 5.27
C GLU A 27 11.50 6.08 6.46
N ASP A 28 11.20 6.48 7.69
CA ASP A 28 11.56 5.70 8.88
C ASP A 28 10.83 4.36 8.92
N ALA A 29 9.52 4.35 8.55
CA ALA A 29 8.73 3.13 8.48
C ALA A 29 9.23 2.22 7.35
N MET A 30 9.60 2.80 6.20
CA MET A 30 10.17 2.08 5.07
C MET A 30 11.50 1.43 5.44
N MET A 31 12.42 2.16 6.10
CA MET A 31 13.71 1.61 6.52
C MET A 31 13.57 0.45 7.51
N LEU A 32 12.61 0.52 8.45
CA LEU A 32 12.32 -0.59 9.36
C LEU A 32 11.84 -1.83 8.59
N LEU A 33 10.98 -1.63 7.61
CA LEU A 33 10.46 -2.71 6.78
C LEU A 33 11.55 -3.33 5.90
N GLU A 34 12.39 -2.52 5.25
CA GLU A 34 13.52 -2.99 4.43
C GLU A 34 14.49 -3.84 5.26
N GLN A 35 14.87 -3.37 6.45
CA GLN A 35 15.76 -4.13 7.33
C GLN A 35 15.12 -5.47 7.75
N ALA A 36 13.84 -5.47 8.08
CA ALA A 36 13.12 -6.69 8.43
C ALA A 36 13.03 -7.69 7.26
N ILE A 37 12.88 -7.21 6.03
CA ILE A 37 12.93 -8.04 4.82
C ILE A 37 14.33 -8.66 4.67
N ILE A 38 15.38 -7.85 4.76
CA ILE A 38 16.78 -8.32 4.65
C ILE A 38 17.08 -9.38 5.71
N ASP A 39 16.69 -9.15 6.95
CA ASP A 39 16.92 -10.07 8.07
C ASP A 39 16.13 -11.38 7.95
N SER A 40 14.99 -11.36 7.25
CA SER A 40 14.12 -12.54 7.09
C SER A 40 14.47 -13.38 5.87
N VAL A 41 14.78 -12.74 4.74
CA VAL A 41 14.92 -13.43 3.45
C VAL A 41 16.20 -13.08 2.69
N GLY A 42 17.02 -12.20 3.23
CA GLY A 42 18.28 -11.73 2.61
C GLY A 42 18.08 -10.59 1.60
N GLU A 43 19.11 -9.77 1.46
CA GLU A 43 19.13 -8.58 0.59
C GLU A 43 18.80 -8.89 -0.88
N ALA A 44 19.23 -10.04 -1.37
CA ALA A 44 18.94 -10.48 -2.75
C ALA A 44 17.44 -10.64 -3.06
N ASN A 45 16.59 -10.74 -2.03
CA ASN A 45 15.14 -10.85 -2.16
C ASN A 45 14.40 -9.52 -1.93
N LEU A 46 15.09 -8.48 -1.49
CA LEU A 46 14.53 -7.14 -1.45
C LEU A 46 14.33 -6.62 -2.89
N ARG A 47 13.15 -6.14 -3.17
CA ARG A 47 12.80 -5.56 -4.47
C ARG A 47 12.57 -4.06 -4.33
N PRO A 48 12.85 -3.28 -5.39
CA PRO A 48 12.50 -1.87 -5.41
C PRO A 48 11.02 -1.65 -5.11
N PRO A 49 10.66 -0.50 -4.52
CA PRO A 49 9.26 -0.15 -4.31
C PRO A 49 8.43 -0.27 -5.59
N VAL A 50 7.25 -0.84 -5.47
CA VAL A 50 6.32 -0.98 -6.60
C VAL A 50 5.51 0.29 -6.74
N HIS A 51 5.52 0.88 -7.92
CA HIS A 51 4.65 1.99 -8.30
C HIS A 51 3.49 1.44 -9.12
N THR A 52 2.27 1.66 -8.66
CA THR A 52 1.05 1.21 -9.31
C THR A 52 0.05 2.35 -9.40
N PRO A 53 -0.77 2.44 -10.47
CA PRO A 53 -1.88 3.40 -10.52
C PRO A 53 -3.07 2.98 -9.65
N GLY A 54 -3.03 1.79 -9.04
CA GLY A 54 -4.06 1.33 -8.10
C GLY A 54 -4.04 2.15 -6.82
N GLY A 55 -5.21 2.47 -6.30
CA GLY A 55 -5.39 3.15 -5.03
C GLY A 55 -5.70 2.15 -3.91
N GLU A 56 -5.35 2.53 -2.68
CA GLU A 56 -5.61 1.77 -1.47
C GLU A 56 -6.17 2.67 -0.37
N ASP A 57 -7.22 2.24 0.28
CA ASP A 57 -7.85 2.97 1.39
C ASP A 57 -6.89 3.18 2.58
N PHE A 58 -5.89 2.31 2.71
CA PHE A 58 -4.87 2.38 3.74
C PHE A 58 -4.16 3.74 3.79
N HIS A 59 -3.96 4.39 2.65
CA HIS A 59 -3.24 5.66 2.58
C HIS A 59 -4.00 6.84 3.20
N HIS A 60 -5.31 6.72 3.40
CA HIS A 60 -6.11 7.71 4.12
C HIS A 60 -5.68 7.86 5.59
N TYR A 61 -5.10 6.84 6.20
CA TYR A 61 -4.62 6.94 7.59
C TYR A 61 -3.56 8.01 7.76
N ALA A 62 -2.57 8.08 6.85
CA ALA A 62 -1.51 9.09 6.90
C ALA A 62 -2.06 10.49 6.64
N VAL A 63 -3.02 10.64 5.74
CA VAL A 63 -3.67 11.93 5.45
C VAL A 63 -4.46 12.44 6.64
N GLN A 64 -5.25 11.57 7.28
CA GLN A 64 -6.08 11.96 8.43
C GLN A 64 -5.28 12.12 9.73
N ARG A 65 -4.14 11.45 9.83
CA ARG A 65 -3.24 11.48 10.99
C ARG A 65 -1.80 11.61 10.54
N PRO A 66 -1.34 12.83 10.20
CA PRO A 66 0.01 13.07 9.66
C PRO A 66 1.16 12.64 10.58
N ALA A 67 0.90 12.41 11.86
CA ALA A 67 1.89 11.88 12.80
C ALA A 67 2.10 10.36 12.68
N LEU A 68 1.22 9.64 11.96
CA LEU A 68 1.41 8.22 11.70
C LEU A 68 2.47 8.00 10.64
N LYS A 69 3.41 7.13 10.95
CA LYS A 69 4.43 6.64 10.03
C LYS A 69 3.93 5.37 9.35
N THR A 70 3.65 5.44 8.07
CA THR A 70 3.01 4.35 7.33
C THR A 70 3.86 3.87 6.17
N THR A 71 3.87 2.56 5.96
CA THR A 71 4.42 1.88 4.78
C THR A 71 3.63 0.62 4.51
N MET A 72 3.79 0.01 3.34
CA MET A 72 3.13 -1.24 2.97
C MET A 72 4.14 -2.29 2.56
N LEU A 73 3.92 -3.54 3.02
CA LEU A 73 4.67 -4.70 2.57
C LEU A 73 4.05 -5.29 1.31
N GLY A 74 4.81 -5.33 0.23
CA GLY A 74 4.50 -6.16 -0.94
C GLY A 74 5.12 -7.54 -0.79
N LEU A 75 4.31 -8.58 -0.61
CA LEU A 75 4.79 -9.96 -0.48
C LEU A 75 4.65 -10.70 -1.81
N GLY A 76 5.78 -11.14 -2.39
CA GLY A 76 5.81 -11.90 -3.63
C GLY A 76 5.31 -13.33 -3.44
N CYS A 77 4.05 -13.57 -3.77
CA CYS A 77 3.40 -14.88 -3.65
C CYS A 77 3.14 -15.59 -4.98
N GLY A 78 3.68 -15.09 -6.11
CA GLY A 78 3.43 -15.69 -7.42
C GLY A 78 1.96 -15.67 -7.81
N LEU A 79 1.31 -14.52 -7.68
CA LEU A 79 -0.10 -14.33 -7.89
C LEU A 79 -0.44 -14.37 -9.39
N GLU A 80 -1.37 -15.25 -9.78
CA GLU A 80 -1.82 -15.45 -11.15
C GLU A 80 -3.35 -15.65 -11.21
N PRO A 81 -4.02 -15.21 -12.29
CA PRO A 81 -3.53 -14.40 -13.41
C PRO A 81 -3.36 -12.92 -13.04
N GLY A 82 -3.89 -12.44 -11.92
CA GLY A 82 -3.74 -11.07 -11.45
C GLY A 82 -4.60 -10.77 -10.22
N LEU A 83 -4.33 -9.65 -9.59
CA LEU A 83 -5.08 -9.17 -8.43
C LEU A 83 -6.55 -8.93 -8.82
N HIS A 84 -7.47 -9.28 -7.92
CA HIS A 84 -8.94 -9.18 -8.13
C HIS A 84 -9.53 -10.08 -9.24
N HIS A 85 -8.74 -10.96 -9.85
CA HIS A 85 -9.27 -11.90 -10.82
C HIS A 85 -10.09 -13.02 -10.11
N PRO A 86 -11.26 -13.44 -10.63
CA PRO A 86 -12.12 -14.44 -9.96
C PRO A 86 -11.47 -15.82 -9.81
N HIS A 87 -10.46 -16.12 -10.63
CA HIS A 87 -9.68 -17.37 -10.56
C HIS A 87 -8.27 -17.16 -10.00
N MET A 88 -8.06 -16.09 -9.26
CA MET A 88 -6.78 -15.77 -8.64
C MET A 88 -6.28 -16.90 -7.75
N LYS A 89 -5.02 -17.25 -7.94
CA LYS A 89 -4.28 -18.22 -7.12
C LYS A 89 -2.93 -17.62 -6.72
N PHE A 90 -2.43 -18.03 -5.57
CA PHE A 90 -1.11 -17.63 -5.10
C PHE A 90 -0.50 -18.71 -4.20
N ASN A 91 0.80 -18.66 -3.99
CA ASN A 91 1.52 -19.60 -3.15
C ASN A 91 1.34 -19.26 -1.66
N HIS A 92 0.46 -19.99 -0.99
CA HIS A 92 0.13 -19.81 0.42
C HIS A 92 1.33 -20.05 1.36
N THR A 93 2.34 -20.85 0.94
CA THR A 93 3.51 -21.12 1.78
C THR A 93 4.35 -19.86 2.04
N ARG A 94 4.18 -18.83 1.20
CA ARG A 94 4.85 -17.53 1.38
C ARG A 94 4.27 -16.68 2.50
N LEU A 95 3.05 -16.95 2.96
CA LEU A 95 2.39 -16.17 4.01
C LEU A 95 3.19 -16.20 5.31
N ILE A 96 3.85 -17.31 5.65
CA ILE A 96 4.68 -17.38 6.87
C ILE A 96 5.85 -16.40 6.82
N THR A 97 6.44 -16.19 5.66
CA THR A 97 7.49 -15.18 5.44
C THR A 97 6.95 -13.77 5.73
N GLY A 98 5.74 -13.46 5.27
CA GLY A 98 5.09 -12.19 5.57
C GLY A 98 4.86 -11.99 7.08
N VAL A 99 4.42 -13.03 7.78
CA VAL A 99 4.27 -13.01 9.25
C VAL A 99 5.61 -12.73 9.92
N GLU A 100 6.69 -13.39 9.52
CA GLU A 100 8.02 -13.17 10.07
C GLU A 100 8.48 -11.71 9.88
N ILE A 101 8.39 -11.19 8.66
CA ILE A 101 8.78 -9.81 8.34
C ILE A 101 8.00 -8.82 9.20
N LEU A 102 6.67 -8.92 9.25
CA LEU A 102 5.82 -8.00 10.02
C LEU A 102 6.08 -8.11 11.53
N THR A 103 6.38 -9.29 12.04
CA THR A 103 6.77 -9.48 13.44
C THR A 103 8.08 -8.75 13.75
N ARG A 104 9.08 -8.86 12.87
CA ARG A 104 10.36 -8.14 13.03
C ARG A 104 10.16 -6.62 13.00
N VAL A 105 9.34 -6.11 12.09
CA VAL A 105 9.00 -4.68 12.02
C VAL A 105 8.36 -4.22 13.33
N LEU A 106 7.38 -4.97 13.84
CA LEU A 106 6.70 -4.63 15.09
C LEU A 106 7.68 -4.57 16.27
N LEU A 107 8.54 -5.58 16.43
CA LEU A 107 9.52 -5.63 17.50
C LEU A 107 10.52 -4.47 17.40
N ALA A 108 11.01 -4.15 16.19
CA ALA A 108 11.92 -3.04 15.96
C ALA A 108 11.26 -1.68 16.25
N ALA A 109 10.00 -1.51 15.87
CA ALA A 109 9.23 -0.29 16.16
C ALA A 109 9.03 -0.08 17.66
N ILE A 110 8.72 -1.14 18.42
CA ILE A 110 8.58 -1.07 19.89
C ILE A 110 9.91 -0.70 20.54
N GLN A 111 11.02 -1.30 20.12
CA GLN A 111 12.35 -0.99 20.66
C GLN A 111 12.77 0.46 20.38
N LYS A 112 12.43 1.00 19.21
CA LYS A 112 12.73 2.40 18.84
C LYS A 112 11.89 3.42 19.63
N ALA A 113 10.75 3.01 20.17
CA ALA A 113 9.84 3.86 20.94
C ALA A 113 10.20 3.97 22.42
N GLN A 114 11.15 3.15 22.93
CA GLN A 114 11.67 3.18 24.31
C GLN A 114 12.87 4.09 24.43
#